data_85eeedd579659ef4e27e173f79d10924
#
_entry.id   85eeedd579659ef4e27e173f79d10924
#
_cell.length_a   1.000
_cell.length_b   1.000
_cell.length_c   1.000
_cell.angle_alpha   90.00
_cell.angle_beta   90.00
_cell.angle_gamma   90.00
#
_symmetry.space_group_name_H-M   'P 1'
#
loop_
_entity.id
_entity.type
_entity.pdbx_description
1 polymer ?
#
loop_
_entity_poly.entity_id
_entity_poly.type
_entity_poly.pdbx_seq_one_letter_code
_entity_poly.pdbx_strand_id
1 'polypeptide(L)'
;MPASPRRSAARSGMIAVAAIALTAACANLQAGTMQRIFDSWKGAPVEQAKAQWGPPHSVQAVPDGTAYVWTDEIPTAHPPGSGPRDAQLEPPPTAAYCQRKLVVGSDGNVTRGEWSGSACCAQTLIGECAGLARKSQSTSKG
;
A
#
# COMPACT_ATOMS: atom_id res chain seq x y z
N MET A 1 -50.04 38.21 -8.57
CA MET A 1 -48.86 38.00 -9.40
C MET A 1 -47.91 37.13 -8.59
N PRO A 2 -47.72 35.87 -8.93
CA PRO A 2 -46.86 35.00 -8.13
C PRO A 2 -45.42 35.13 -8.59
N ALA A 3 -44.53 35.40 -7.62
CA ALA A 3 -43.11 35.37 -7.77
C ALA A 3 -42.59 33.91 -7.68
N SER A 4 -41.83 33.47 -8.66
CA SER A 4 -41.20 32.17 -8.73
C SER A 4 -39.93 32.10 -7.86
N PRO A 5 -39.74 31.06 -7.06
CA PRO A 5 -38.42 30.75 -6.47
C PRO A 5 -37.79 29.58 -7.25
N ARG A 6 -36.97 29.89 -8.22
CA ARG A 6 -36.07 28.88 -8.84
C ARG A 6 -34.64 29.34 -8.65
N ARG A 7 -33.99 28.96 -7.55
CA ARG A 7 -32.51 28.96 -7.41
C ARG A 7 -32.09 28.18 -6.15
N SER A 8 -32.08 26.87 -6.17
CA SER A 8 -31.40 26.08 -5.10
C SER A 8 -30.86 24.70 -5.55
N ALA A 9 -31.01 24.31 -6.81
CA ALA A 9 -30.59 22.96 -7.24
C ALA A 9 -29.13 22.85 -7.69
N ALA A 10 -28.40 23.96 -7.86
CA ALA A 10 -27.06 23.92 -8.44
C ALA A 10 -25.90 23.73 -7.43
N ARG A 11 -26.17 23.91 -6.13
CA ARG A 11 -25.09 23.84 -5.11
C ARG A 11 -24.82 22.44 -4.56
N SER A 12 -25.78 21.55 -4.57
CA SER A 12 -25.61 20.17 -4.03
C SER A 12 -24.81 19.27 -4.94
N GLY A 13 -24.83 19.49 -6.26
CA GLY A 13 -24.09 18.67 -7.22
C GLY A 13 -22.57 18.88 -7.19
N MET A 14 -22.11 20.08 -6.87
CA MET A 14 -20.67 20.39 -6.84
C MET A 14 -19.93 19.73 -5.67
N ILE A 15 -20.59 19.57 -4.52
CA ILE A 15 -19.96 19.00 -3.32
C ILE A 15 -19.76 17.49 -3.49
N ALA A 16 -20.68 16.79 -4.13
CA ALA A 16 -20.58 15.34 -4.37
C ALA A 16 -19.47 15.00 -5.35
N VAL A 17 -19.26 15.79 -6.40
CA VAL A 17 -18.18 15.58 -7.38
C VAL A 17 -16.80 15.84 -6.76
N ALA A 18 -16.68 16.84 -5.90
CA ALA A 18 -15.41 17.13 -5.21
C ALA A 18 -14.98 16.02 -4.24
N ALA A 19 -15.94 15.38 -3.55
CA ALA A 19 -15.64 14.28 -2.63
C ALA A 19 -15.13 13.03 -3.35
N ILE A 20 -15.67 12.71 -4.52
CA ILE A 20 -15.22 11.57 -5.33
C ILE A 20 -13.81 11.81 -5.90
N ALA A 21 -13.50 13.03 -6.30
CA ALA A 21 -12.17 13.37 -6.81
C ALA A 21 -11.06 13.25 -5.75
N LEU A 22 -11.35 13.55 -4.49
CA LEU A 22 -10.40 13.45 -3.39
C LEU A 22 -10.05 12.00 -3.04
N THR A 23 -11.00 11.08 -3.09
CA THR A 23 -10.73 9.65 -2.81
C THR A 23 -9.91 8.99 -3.91
N ALA A 24 -10.15 9.35 -5.17
CA ALA A 24 -9.36 8.87 -6.31
C ALA A 24 -7.90 9.37 -6.25
N ALA A 25 -7.67 10.58 -5.77
CA ALA A 25 -6.33 11.14 -5.66
C ALA A 25 -5.46 10.38 -4.63
N CYS A 26 -6.03 9.96 -3.49
CA CYS A 26 -5.30 9.19 -2.47
C CYS A 26 -4.90 7.79 -2.98
N ALA A 27 -5.78 7.11 -3.70
CA ALA A 27 -5.48 5.79 -4.27
C ALA A 27 -4.37 5.87 -5.32
N ASN A 28 -4.35 6.91 -6.14
CA ASN A 28 -3.32 7.13 -7.15
C ASN A 28 -1.95 7.45 -6.52
N LEU A 29 -1.91 8.17 -5.40
CA LEU A 29 -0.67 8.45 -4.67
C LEU A 29 -0.05 7.18 -4.10
N GLN A 30 -0.85 6.28 -3.53
CA GLN A 30 -0.37 5.00 -3.03
C GLN A 30 0.19 4.13 -4.15
N ALA A 31 -0.54 3.99 -5.25
CA ALA A 31 -0.10 3.20 -6.40
C ALA A 31 1.21 3.73 -6.99
N GLY A 32 1.33 5.03 -7.18
CA GLY A 32 2.55 5.66 -7.69
C GLY A 32 3.75 5.51 -6.76
N THR A 33 3.53 5.54 -5.45
CA THR A 33 4.60 5.32 -4.45
C THR A 33 5.07 3.88 -4.45
N MET A 34 4.16 2.91 -4.42
CA MET A 34 4.50 1.49 -4.47
C MET A 34 5.21 1.12 -5.77
N GLN A 35 4.77 1.66 -6.90
CA GLN A 35 5.42 1.43 -8.17
C GLN A 35 6.89 1.89 -8.15
N ARG A 36 7.17 3.09 -7.64
CA ARG A 36 8.54 3.60 -7.50
C ARG A 36 9.39 2.76 -6.56
N ILE A 37 8.81 2.24 -5.49
CA ILE A 37 9.49 1.32 -4.58
C ILE A 37 9.94 0.07 -5.35
N PHE A 38 9.05 -0.58 -6.08
CA PHE A 38 9.40 -1.78 -6.83
C PHE A 38 10.34 -1.51 -8.00
N ASP A 39 10.20 -0.37 -8.67
CA ASP A 39 11.13 0.03 -9.72
C ASP A 39 12.55 0.20 -9.19
N SER A 40 12.71 0.62 -7.94
CA SER A 40 14.03 0.74 -7.30
C SER A 40 14.73 -0.61 -7.08
N TRP A 41 13.96 -1.70 -7.07
CA TRP A 41 14.49 -3.06 -6.88
C TRP A 41 14.81 -3.77 -8.18
N LYS A 42 14.31 -3.33 -9.31
CA LYS A 42 14.59 -3.96 -10.62
C LYS A 42 16.09 -4.05 -10.89
N GLY A 43 16.56 -5.23 -11.25
CA GLY A 43 17.96 -5.51 -11.50
C GLY A 43 18.82 -5.68 -10.24
N ALA A 44 18.26 -5.51 -9.05
CA ALA A 44 18.97 -5.74 -7.81
C ALA A 44 18.96 -7.23 -7.42
N PRO A 45 20.03 -7.73 -6.79
CA PRO A 45 20.00 -9.07 -6.19
C PRO A 45 18.94 -9.17 -5.10
N VAL A 46 18.17 -10.26 -5.09
CA VAL A 46 17.12 -10.48 -4.07
C VAL A 46 17.67 -10.53 -2.64
N GLU A 47 18.93 -10.90 -2.48
CA GLU A 47 19.59 -10.92 -1.18
C GLU A 47 19.66 -9.55 -0.52
N GLN A 48 19.71 -8.48 -1.30
CA GLN A 48 19.61 -7.11 -0.77
C GLN A 48 18.21 -6.81 -0.19
N ALA A 49 17.16 -7.31 -0.85
CA ALA A 49 15.80 -7.17 -0.35
C ALA A 49 15.60 -7.97 0.95
N LYS A 50 16.13 -9.19 1.01
CA LYS A 50 16.11 -10.01 2.23
C LYS A 50 16.88 -9.35 3.38
N ALA A 51 18.02 -8.73 3.09
CA ALA A 51 18.79 -8.01 4.09
C ALA A 51 18.05 -6.76 4.62
N GLN A 52 17.29 -6.08 3.76
CA GLN A 52 16.58 -4.86 4.11
C GLN A 52 15.18 -5.10 4.72
N TRP A 53 14.44 -6.07 4.20
CA TRP A 53 13.05 -6.36 4.60
C TRP A 53 12.94 -7.56 5.55
N GLY A 54 14.04 -8.27 5.78
CA GLY A 54 14.04 -9.53 6.50
C GLY A 54 13.73 -10.75 5.61
N PRO A 55 13.65 -11.95 6.21
CA PRO A 55 13.33 -13.16 5.47
C PRO A 55 11.92 -13.10 4.89
N PRO A 56 11.70 -13.61 3.66
CA PRO A 56 10.37 -13.69 3.07
C PRO A 56 9.50 -14.70 3.83
N HIS A 57 8.21 -14.44 3.89
CA HIS A 57 7.23 -15.35 4.50
C HIS A 57 6.98 -16.58 3.65
N SER A 58 7.09 -16.46 2.33
CA SER A 58 7.00 -17.60 1.42
C SER A 58 7.83 -17.40 0.17
N VAL A 59 8.20 -18.53 -0.44
CA VAL A 59 8.92 -18.59 -1.71
C VAL A 59 8.17 -19.54 -2.64
N GLN A 60 7.87 -19.10 -3.85
CA GLN A 60 7.03 -19.83 -4.80
C GLN A 60 7.70 -19.86 -6.18
N ALA A 61 7.67 -21.01 -6.84
CA ALA A 61 8.05 -21.08 -8.24
C ALA A 61 6.95 -20.44 -9.10
N VAL A 62 7.36 -19.60 -10.04
CA VAL A 62 6.47 -18.95 -11.03
C VAL A 62 7.05 -19.18 -12.43
N PRO A 63 6.25 -19.02 -13.49
CA PRO A 63 6.71 -19.35 -14.86
C PRO A 63 7.98 -18.61 -15.30
N ASP A 64 8.18 -17.39 -14.80
CA ASP A 64 9.28 -16.49 -15.15
C ASP A 64 10.35 -16.37 -14.04
N GLY A 65 10.38 -17.31 -13.08
CA GLY A 65 11.41 -17.35 -12.06
C GLY A 65 10.93 -17.82 -10.70
N THR A 66 11.34 -17.11 -9.66
CA THR A 66 10.98 -17.38 -8.26
C THR A 66 10.36 -16.14 -7.63
N ALA A 67 9.19 -16.27 -7.04
CA ALA A 67 8.52 -15.22 -6.31
C ALA A 67 8.83 -15.31 -4.81
N TYR A 68 9.35 -14.24 -4.25
CA TYR A 68 9.57 -14.03 -2.82
C TYR A 68 8.48 -13.12 -2.29
N VAL A 69 7.80 -13.54 -1.23
CA VAL A 69 6.61 -12.86 -0.69
C VAL A 69 6.84 -12.44 0.75
N TRP A 70 6.57 -11.19 1.04
CA TRP A 70 6.51 -10.62 2.40
C TRP A 70 5.09 -10.15 2.66
N THR A 71 4.59 -10.44 3.85
CA THR A 71 3.24 -10.03 4.28
C THR A 71 3.34 -9.36 5.64
N ASP A 72 2.88 -8.13 5.73
CA ASP A 72 2.75 -7.39 6.98
C ASP A 72 1.27 -7.26 7.32
N GLU A 73 0.91 -7.67 8.52
CA GLU A 73 -0.43 -7.49 9.08
C GLU A 73 -0.41 -6.34 10.06
N ILE A 74 -1.31 -5.38 9.86
CA ILE A 74 -1.49 -4.27 10.78
C ILE A 74 -2.73 -4.56 11.61
N PRO A 75 -2.59 -4.83 12.93
CA PRO A 75 -3.71 -5.00 13.81
C PRO A 75 -4.52 -3.70 13.82
N THR A 76 -5.78 -3.76 13.39
CA THR A 76 -6.72 -2.68 13.60
C THR A 76 -7.23 -2.76 15.04
N ALA A 77 -6.44 -2.27 15.99
CA ALA A 77 -6.85 -2.21 17.37
C ALA A 77 -7.82 -1.03 17.55
N HIS A 78 -9.08 -1.34 17.85
CA HIS A 78 -9.90 -0.41 18.59
C HIS A 78 -9.41 -0.43 20.04
N PRO A 79 -9.11 0.73 20.64
CA PRO A 79 -8.77 0.77 22.06
C PRO A 79 -9.89 0.10 22.88
N PRO A 80 -9.57 -0.75 23.87
CA PRO A 80 -10.58 -1.35 24.73
C PRO A 80 -11.46 -0.26 25.32
N GLY A 81 -12.79 -0.34 25.11
CA GLY A 81 -13.77 0.60 25.67
C GLY A 81 -14.16 1.78 24.77
N SER A 82 -13.69 1.89 23.55
CA SER A 82 -14.02 2.99 22.63
C SER A 82 -15.21 2.71 21.69
N GLY A 83 -15.86 1.55 21.79
CA GLY A 83 -17.02 1.19 20.98
C GLY A 83 -18.34 1.25 21.72
N PRO A 84 -19.47 1.51 21.02
CA PRO A 84 -20.80 1.33 21.59
C PRO A 84 -20.98 -0.13 22.05
N ARG A 85 -21.81 -0.34 23.09
CA ARG A 85 -22.04 -1.65 23.69
C ARG A 85 -22.55 -2.74 22.73
N ASP A 86 -22.97 -2.35 21.54
CA ASP A 86 -23.46 -3.22 20.46
C ASP A 86 -22.35 -3.74 19.53
N ALA A 87 -21.12 -3.35 19.73
CA ALA A 87 -19.96 -3.77 18.92
C ALA A 87 -19.63 -5.28 19.05
N GLN A 88 -20.31 -6.00 19.92
CA GLN A 88 -20.18 -7.47 20.03
C GLN A 88 -20.89 -8.25 18.90
N LEU A 89 -21.66 -7.58 18.07
CA LEU A 89 -22.38 -8.18 16.94
C LEU A 89 -21.72 -7.87 15.58
N GLU A 90 -20.72 -7.01 15.54
CA GLU A 90 -19.93 -6.78 14.31
C GLU A 90 -18.88 -7.88 14.16
N PRO A 91 -18.69 -8.40 12.93
CA PRO A 91 -17.59 -9.30 12.65
C PRO A 91 -16.26 -8.58 13.02
N PRO A 92 -15.27 -9.32 13.55
CA PRO A 92 -14.00 -8.71 13.91
C PRO A 92 -13.44 -7.93 12.73
N PRO A 93 -12.92 -6.72 12.96
CA PRO A 93 -12.37 -5.90 11.88
C PRO A 93 -11.29 -6.72 11.16
N THR A 94 -11.46 -6.86 9.86
CA THR A 94 -10.47 -7.54 9.02
C THR A 94 -9.15 -6.79 9.16
N ALA A 95 -8.12 -7.48 9.65
CA ALA A 95 -6.80 -6.89 9.78
C ALA A 95 -6.36 -6.32 8.43
N ALA A 96 -5.93 -5.06 8.43
CA ALA A 96 -5.35 -4.47 7.25
C ALA A 96 -4.01 -5.16 6.96
N TYR A 97 -3.73 -5.48 5.72
CA TYR A 97 -2.49 -6.16 5.34
C TYR A 97 -1.81 -5.49 4.16
N CYS A 98 -0.50 -5.71 4.06
CA CYS A 98 0.29 -5.43 2.89
C CYS A 98 1.06 -6.67 2.46
N GLN A 99 0.82 -7.15 1.28
CA GLN A 99 1.61 -8.20 0.66
C GLN A 99 2.50 -7.59 -0.42
N ARG A 100 3.79 -7.86 -0.33
CA ARG A 100 4.81 -7.45 -1.28
C ARG A 100 5.43 -8.69 -1.89
N LYS A 101 5.57 -8.70 -3.21
CA LYS A 101 6.14 -9.82 -3.95
C LYS A 101 7.21 -9.31 -4.90
N LEU A 102 8.39 -9.91 -4.85
CA LEU A 102 9.46 -9.70 -5.82
C LEU A 102 9.64 -10.98 -6.63
N VAL A 103 9.57 -10.86 -7.94
CA VAL A 103 9.87 -11.95 -8.86
C VAL A 103 11.32 -11.82 -9.30
N VAL A 104 12.03 -12.93 -9.22
CA VAL A 104 13.48 -13.02 -9.42
C VAL A 104 13.76 -13.97 -10.55
N GLY A 105 14.56 -13.54 -11.50
CA GLY A 105 15.01 -14.36 -12.62
C GLY A 105 16.03 -15.43 -12.22
N SER A 106 16.44 -16.24 -13.19
CA SER A 106 17.44 -17.31 -12.98
C SER A 106 18.81 -16.79 -12.55
N ASP A 107 19.10 -15.52 -12.79
CA ASP A 107 20.33 -14.83 -12.40
C ASP A 107 20.31 -14.32 -10.94
N GLY A 108 19.22 -14.53 -10.19
CA GLY A 108 19.07 -14.06 -8.82
C GLY A 108 18.68 -12.59 -8.68
N ASN A 109 18.42 -11.90 -9.79
CA ASN A 109 18.06 -10.50 -9.79
C ASN A 109 16.54 -10.28 -9.90
N VAL A 110 16.05 -9.22 -9.27
CA VAL A 110 14.63 -8.84 -9.33
C VAL A 110 14.28 -8.39 -10.74
N THR A 111 13.28 -9.02 -11.32
CA THR A 111 12.74 -8.65 -12.63
C THR A 111 11.53 -7.75 -12.54
N ARG A 112 10.67 -7.99 -11.54
CA ARG A 112 9.48 -7.17 -11.27
C ARG A 112 9.03 -7.27 -9.83
N GLY A 113 8.24 -6.32 -9.39
CA GLY A 113 7.58 -6.33 -8.10
C GLY A 113 6.08 -6.14 -8.24
N GLU A 114 5.34 -6.74 -7.32
CA GLU A 114 3.89 -6.65 -7.21
C GLU A 114 3.51 -6.42 -5.75
N TRP A 115 2.36 -5.78 -5.54
CA TRP A 115 1.84 -5.55 -4.21
C TRP A 115 0.32 -5.68 -4.19
N SER A 116 -0.22 -6.01 -3.03
CA SER A 116 -1.65 -6.05 -2.76
C SER A 116 -1.95 -5.76 -1.30
N GLY A 117 -3.16 -5.34 -1.02
CA GLY A 117 -3.62 -5.01 0.32
C GLY A 117 -3.87 -3.52 0.52
N SER A 118 -4.58 -3.21 1.59
CA SER A 118 -5.00 -1.85 1.95
C SER A 118 -3.97 -1.08 2.78
N ALA A 119 -2.99 -1.78 3.35
CA ALA A 119 -2.06 -1.23 4.33
C ALA A 119 -0.64 -1.02 3.81
N CYS A 120 -0.38 -1.20 2.50
CA CYS A 120 0.97 -1.11 1.96
C CYS A 120 1.64 0.24 2.18
N CYS A 121 0.87 1.29 2.29
CA CYS A 121 1.35 2.62 2.60
C CYS A 121 0.53 3.32 3.69
N ALA A 122 -0.22 2.58 4.51
CA ALA A 122 -1.00 3.16 5.61
C ALA A 122 -0.10 3.89 6.63
N GLN A 123 1.14 3.48 6.76
CA GLN A 123 2.14 4.10 7.63
C GLN A 123 2.99 5.16 6.91
N THR A 124 2.71 5.47 5.65
CA THR A 124 3.49 6.44 4.86
C THR A 124 3.41 7.86 5.36
N LEU A 125 2.41 8.22 6.12
CA LEU A 125 2.35 9.53 6.77
C LEU A 125 3.51 9.73 7.75
N ILE A 126 4.27 8.66 8.08
CA ILE A 126 5.37 8.67 9.04
C ILE A 126 6.71 8.21 8.41
N GLY A 127 6.79 8.06 7.09
CA GLY A 127 8.05 7.77 6.40
C GLY A 127 8.44 6.30 6.24
N GLU A 128 7.63 5.33 6.66
CA GLU A 128 8.00 3.90 6.57
C GLU A 128 7.97 3.35 5.13
N CYS A 129 7.12 3.86 4.25
CA CYS A 129 7.19 3.47 2.84
C CYS A 129 8.53 3.81 2.18
N ALA A 130 9.19 4.89 2.60
CA ALA A 130 10.52 5.23 2.10
C ALA A 130 11.56 4.14 2.48
N GLY A 131 11.35 3.45 3.60
CA GLY A 131 12.18 2.33 4.04
C GLY A 131 12.04 1.07 3.17
N LEU A 132 10.99 0.96 2.35
CA LEU A 132 10.78 -0.16 1.45
C LEU A 132 11.54 0.00 0.13
N ALA A 133 11.85 1.23 -0.30
CA ALA A 133 12.68 1.46 -1.46
C ALA A 133 14.11 0.94 -1.23
N ARG A 134 14.75 0.49 -2.29
CA ARG A 134 16.13 0.04 -2.24
C ARG A 134 17.03 1.16 -1.73
N LYS A 135 17.75 0.92 -0.67
CA LYS A 135 18.80 1.82 -0.19
C LYS A 135 19.98 1.76 -1.15
N SER A 136 20.40 2.89 -1.67
CA SER A 136 21.66 2.98 -2.41
C SER A 136 22.77 2.47 -1.49
N GLN A 137 23.49 1.42 -1.92
CA GLN A 137 24.73 1.09 -1.25
C GLN A 137 25.66 2.28 -1.51
N SER A 138 25.83 3.13 -0.51
CA SER A 138 26.93 4.05 -0.52
C SER A 138 28.19 3.19 -0.56
N THR A 139 28.87 3.17 -1.69
CA THR A 139 30.19 2.58 -1.81
C THR A 139 31.07 3.37 -0.87
N SER A 140 31.23 2.87 0.36
CA SER A 140 32.30 3.33 1.24
C SER A 140 33.59 2.88 0.56
N LYS A 141 34.12 3.75 -0.29
CA LYS A 141 35.46 3.64 -0.79
C LYS A 141 36.35 4.10 0.35
N GLY A 142 36.74 3.11 1.16
CA GLY A 142 37.82 3.28 2.11
C GLY A 142 39.17 3.35 1.39
#